data_a71da225f15e03a9f95e1722b5b47099
#
_entry.id   a71da225f15e03a9f95e1722b5b47099
#
_cell.length_a   1.000
_cell.length_b   1.000
_cell.length_c   1.000
_cell.angle_alpha   90.00
_cell.angle_beta   90.00
_cell.angle_gamma   90.00
#
_symmetry.space_group_name_H-M   'P 1'
#
loop_
_entity.id
_entity.type
_entity.pdbx_description
1 polymer ?
#
loop_
_entity_poly.entity_id
_entity_poly.type
_entity_poly.pdbx_seq_one_letter_code
_entity_poly.pdbx_strand_id
1 'polypeptide(L)'
;PILIALLALWFTPFIAAFYSICATIVLSWLRKDTRMGPKKVFEALVGGARSSLTVGATVGVIGVVIGVTSLTGLANYFQQFIIYLSGGHLFLLILLIIIAGIFVGMGMPTTPSYVVLVILGVPSLIRMEVPVLTAHLLVFWVAVQSNVTPPVALAAWAAAAIAKSDPWKTGWAAMKLASWIYLMPF
;
A
#
# COMPACT_ATOMS: atom_id res chain seq x y z
N PRO A 1 12.15 -17.84 -1.33
CA PRO A 1 11.59 -19.04 -0.69
C PRO A 1 11.68 -18.96 0.84
N ILE A 2 12.82 -18.58 1.43
CA ILE A 2 13.03 -18.54 2.90
C ILE A 2 12.03 -17.60 3.58
N LEU A 3 11.84 -16.39 3.07
CA LEU A 3 10.85 -15.42 3.59
C LEU A 3 9.45 -16.04 3.64
N ILE A 4 9.02 -16.67 2.55
CA ILE A 4 7.69 -17.29 2.46
C ILE A 4 7.57 -18.44 3.45
N ALA A 5 8.61 -19.28 3.58
CA ALA A 5 8.63 -20.39 4.54
C ALA A 5 8.53 -19.89 6.00
N LEU A 6 9.26 -18.83 6.35
CA LEU A 6 9.21 -18.24 7.69
C LEU A 6 7.85 -17.61 8.00
N LEU A 7 7.22 -16.95 7.03
CA LEU A 7 5.86 -16.43 7.18
C LEU A 7 4.83 -17.55 7.34
N ALA A 8 4.97 -18.65 6.59
CA ALA A 8 4.13 -19.84 6.73
C ALA A 8 4.29 -20.52 8.10
N LEU A 9 5.45 -20.39 8.73
CA LEU A 9 5.73 -20.87 10.10
C LEU A 9 5.29 -19.88 11.19
N TRP A 10 4.46 -18.87 10.85
CA TRP A 10 3.90 -17.86 11.77
C TRP A 10 4.94 -16.93 12.42
N PHE A 11 6.14 -16.79 11.83
CA PHE A 11 7.06 -15.73 12.25
C PHE A 11 6.52 -14.36 11.85
N THR A 12 6.77 -13.36 12.70
CA THR A 12 6.38 -11.97 12.34
C THR A 12 7.13 -11.50 11.08
N PRO A 13 6.53 -10.63 10.24
CA PRO A 13 7.16 -10.14 9.02
C PRO A 13 8.55 -9.54 9.24
N PHE A 14 8.76 -8.85 10.36
CA PHE A 14 10.06 -8.25 10.71
C PHE A 14 11.13 -9.30 10.97
N ILE A 15 10.80 -10.32 11.74
CA ILE A 15 11.70 -11.44 12.05
C ILE A 15 11.98 -12.25 10.78
N ALA A 16 10.95 -12.54 9.99
CA ALA A 16 11.09 -13.26 8.73
C ALA A 16 11.98 -12.51 7.73
N ALA A 17 11.85 -11.18 7.64
CA ALA A 17 12.70 -10.33 6.82
C ALA A 17 14.14 -10.35 7.29
N PHE A 18 14.39 -10.21 8.59
CA PHE A 18 15.73 -10.24 9.17
C PHE A 18 16.47 -11.55 8.86
N TYR A 19 15.85 -12.70 9.17
CA TYR A 19 16.46 -14.00 8.88
C TYR A 19 16.63 -14.24 7.39
N SER A 20 15.74 -13.72 6.53
CA SER A 20 15.89 -13.83 5.08
C SER A 20 17.07 -13.02 4.55
N ILE A 21 17.34 -11.85 5.12
CA ILE A 21 18.53 -11.04 4.79
C ILE A 21 19.80 -11.81 5.20
N CYS A 22 19.86 -12.30 6.44
CA CYS A 22 20.99 -13.09 6.92
C CYS A 22 21.22 -14.33 6.05
N ALA A 23 20.16 -15.06 5.73
CA ALA A 23 20.23 -16.23 4.86
C ALA A 23 20.72 -15.87 3.45
N THR A 24 20.32 -14.75 2.89
CA THR A 24 20.79 -14.29 1.58
C THR A 24 22.29 -14.05 1.59
N ILE A 25 22.83 -13.42 2.64
CA ILE A 25 24.27 -13.20 2.80
C ILE A 25 25.01 -14.53 2.87
N VAL A 26 24.54 -15.46 3.71
CA VAL A 26 25.18 -16.80 3.88
C VAL A 26 25.12 -17.59 2.58
N LEU A 27 23.96 -17.64 1.92
CA LEU A 27 23.78 -18.34 0.65
C LEU A 27 24.62 -17.74 -0.49
N SER A 28 24.90 -16.44 -0.45
CA SER A 28 25.78 -15.80 -1.44
C SER A 28 27.20 -16.37 -1.43
N TRP A 29 27.64 -16.96 -0.31
CA TRP A 29 28.97 -17.55 -0.18
C TRP A 29 29.10 -18.94 -0.80
N LEU A 30 27.99 -19.60 -1.12
CA LEU A 30 27.98 -20.91 -1.78
C LEU A 30 28.50 -20.86 -3.23
N ARG A 31 28.37 -19.69 -3.89
CA ARG A 31 28.83 -19.50 -5.27
C ARG A 31 29.87 -18.39 -5.35
N LYS A 32 31.00 -18.64 -6.04
CA LYS A 32 32.08 -17.66 -6.20
C LYS A 32 31.61 -16.37 -6.90
N ASP A 33 30.70 -16.48 -7.87
CA ASP A 33 30.21 -15.36 -8.69
C ASP A 33 29.26 -14.43 -7.93
N THR A 34 28.55 -14.96 -6.90
CA THR A 34 27.58 -14.22 -6.11
C THR A 34 28.08 -13.81 -4.73
N ARG A 35 29.32 -14.15 -4.40
CA ARG A 35 29.89 -13.95 -3.07
C ARG A 35 29.87 -12.49 -2.65
N MET A 36 29.19 -12.21 -1.56
CA MET A 36 29.15 -10.89 -0.94
C MET A 36 30.29 -10.74 0.06
N GLY A 37 31.28 -9.91 -0.31
CA GLY A 37 32.33 -9.51 0.65
C GLY A 37 31.80 -8.45 1.61
N PRO A 38 32.56 -8.13 2.69
CA PRO A 38 32.12 -7.19 3.73
C PRO A 38 31.75 -5.82 3.17
N LYS A 39 32.46 -5.36 2.14
CA LYS A 39 32.16 -4.08 1.45
C LYS A 39 30.77 -4.09 0.79
N LYS A 40 30.43 -5.16 0.07
CA LYS A 40 29.12 -5.32 -0.59
C LYS A 40 27.99 -5.43 0.43
N VAL A 41 28.22 -6.10 1.55
CA VAL A 41 27.25 -6.19 2.65
C VAL A 41 27.01 -4.80 3.24
N PHE A 42 28.07 -4.03 3.49
CA PHE A 42 27.95 -2.66 3.98
C PHE A 42 27.22 -1.74 3.00
N GLU A 43 27.55 -1.81 1.71
CA GLU A 43 26.84 -1.05 0.65
C GLU A 43 25.35 -1.41 0.58
N ALA A 44 25.01 -2.68 0.70
CA ALA A 44 23.61 -3.14 0.75
C ALA A 44 22.87 -2.59 1.98
N LEU A 45 23.50 -2.60 3.16
CA LEU A 45 22.94 -2.01 4.38
C LEU A 45 22.75 -0.49 4.26
N VAL A 46 23.71 0.22 3.68
CA VAL A 46 23.60 1.66 3.41
C VAL A 46 22.46 1.93 2.42
N GLY A 47 22.34 1.12 1.37
CA GLY A 47 21.23 1.22 0.40
C GLY A 47 19.86 0.99 1.06
N GLY A 48 19.76 -0.04 1.90
CA GLY A 48 18.56 -0.31 2.70
C GLY A 48 18.21 0.83 3.66
N ALA A 49 19.19 1.37 4.37
CA ALA A 49 19.01 2.52 5.26
C ALA A 49 18.51 3.77 4.50
N ARG A 50 19.09 4.06 3.33
CA ARG A 50 18.62 5.18 2.49
C ARG A 50 17.17 5.00 2.04
N SER A 51 16.80 3.80 1.62
CA SER A 51 15.41 3.50 1.26
C SER A 51 14.46 3.66 2.46
N SER A 52 14.90 3.27 3.65
CA SER A 52 14.14 3.41 4.89
C SER A 52 13.92 4.88 5.28
N LEU A 53 14.83 5.79 4.95
CA LEU A 53 14.65 7.24 5.20
C LEU A 53 13.43 7.80 4.47
N THR A 54 13.22 7.41 3.21
CA THR A 54 12.05 7.84 2.43
C THR A 54 10.76 7.33 3.07
N VAL A 55 10.72 6.07 3.49
CA VAL A 55 9.56 5.48 4.17
C VAL A 55 9.32 6.19 5.51
N GLY A 56 10.36 6.41 6.30
CA GLY A 56 10.27 7.09 7.60
C GLY A 56 9.76 8.53 7.47
N ALA A 57 10.28 9.30 6.50
CA ALA A 57 9.82 10.66 6.23
C ALA A 57 8.34 10.67 5.82
N THR A 58 7.92 9.75 4.94
CA THR A 58 6.52 9.63 4.52
C THR A 58 5.61 9.32 5.70
N VAL A 59 5.98 8.35 6.55
CA VAL A 59 5.22 8.00 7.76
C VAL A 59 5.13 9.18 8.73
N GLY A 60 6.21 9.95 8.88
CA GLY A 60 6.22 11.17 9.70
C GLY A 60 5.20 12.21 9.21
N VAL A 61 5.19 12.50 7.91
CA VAL A 61 4.21 13.43 7.30
C VAL A 61 2.78 12.92 7.49
N ILE A 62 2.55 11.62 7.27
CA ILE A 62 1.23 11.01 7.49
C ILE A 62 0.81 11.14 8.97
N GLY A 63 1.75 10.97 9.91
CA GLY A 63 1.48 11.17 11.33
C GLY A 63 0.94 12.57 11.63
N VAL A 64 1.46 13.61 10.98
CA VAL A 64 0.93 14.98 11.07
C VAL A 64 -0.49 15.06 10.51
N VAL A 65 -0.73 14.47 9.32
CA VAL A 65 -2.07 14.45 8.71
C VAL A 65 -3.09 13.76 9.63
N ILE A 66 -2.70 12.62 10.21
CA ILE A 66 -3.54 11.88 11.19
C ILE A 66 -3.83 12.76 12.41
N GLY A 67 -2.81 13.41 12.96
CA GLY A 67 -2.95 14.30 14.13
C GLY A 67 -3.93 15.43 13.85
N VAL A 68 -3.76 16.13 12.73
CA VAL A 68 -4.67 17.22 12.32
C VAL A 68 -6.09 16.70 12.10
N THR A 69 -6.25 15.59 11.39
CA THR A 69 -7.56 14.99 11.10
C THR A 69 -8.29 14.58 12.38
N SER A 70 -7.56 14.05 13.36
CA SER A 70 -8.11 13.67 14.67
C SER A 70 -8.49 14.88 15.52
N LEU A 71 -7.62 15.90 15.59
CA LEU A 71 -7.84 17.10 16.37
C LEU A 71 -8.99 17.97 15.83
N THR A 72 -9.15 18.05 14.50
CA THR A 72 -10.20 18.82 13.84
C THR A 72 -11.53 18.07 13.78
N GLY A 73 -11.56 16.78 14.09
CA GLY A 73 -12.73 15.92 13.91
C GLY A 73 -13.09 15.69 12.43
N LEU A 74 -12.20 16.05 11.50
CA LEU A 74 -12.44 15.93 10.05
C LEU A 74 -12.81 14.50 9.65
N ALA A 75 -12.19 13.49 10.27
CA ALA A 75 -12.52 12.09 10.02
C ALA A 75 -13.99 11.78 10.32
N ASN A 76 -14.53 12.32 11.41
CA ASN A 76 -15.93 12.11 11.78
C ASN A 76 -16.89 12.80 10.80
N TYR A 77 -16.56 14.02 10.37
CA TYR A 77 -17.36 14.72 9.35
C TYR A 77 -17.34 13.97 8.02
N PHE A 78 -16.18 13.52 7.60
CA PHE A 78 -16.04 12.74 6.37
C PHE A 78 -16.83 11.43 6.41
N GLN A 79 -16.79 10.72 7.53
CA GLN A 79 -17.58 9.49 7.74
C GLN A 79 -19.08 9.76 7.63
N GLN A 80 -19.57 10.77 8.35
CA GLN A 80 -20.98 11.13 8.31
C GLN A 80 -21.42 11.54 6.90
N PHE A 81 -20.60 12.32 6.21
CA PHE A 81 -20.87 12.76 4.86
C PHE A 81 -20.96 11.59 3.87
N ILE A 82 -20.02 10.63 3.93
CA ILE A 82 -20.05 9.44 3.05
C ILE A 82 -21.25 8.55 3.36
N ILE A 83 -21.58 8.35 4.63
CA ILE A 83 -22.76 7.56 5.04
C ILE A 83 -24.05 8.24 4.58
N TYR A 84 -24.13 9.56 4.72
CA TYR A 84 -25.27 10.34 4.23
C TYR A 84 -25.43 10.21 2.70
N LEU A 85 -24.35 10.38 1.94
CA LEU A 85 -24.35 10.23 0.48
C LEU A 85 -24.70 8.80 0.03
N SER A 86 -24.33 7.78 0.83
CA SER A 86 -24.67 6.39 0.53
C SER A 86 -26.14 6.06 0.76
N GLY A 87 -26.91 6.96 1.41
CA GLY A 87 -28.29 6.69 1.78
C GLY A 87 -28.48 5.44 2.63
N GLY A 88 -27.43 4.99 3.34
CA GLY A 88 -27.43 3.76 4.12
C GLY A 88 -27.27 2.47 3.29
N HIS A 89 -26.95 2.57 2.00
CA HIS A 89 -26.70 1.41 1.14
C HIS A 89 -25.22 1.05 1.15
N LEU A 90 -24.89 -0.17 1.63
CA LEU A 90 -23.50 -0.65 1.74
C LEU A 90 -22.77 -0.63 0.38
N PHE A 91 -23.42 -1.07 -0.69
CA PHE A 91 -22.84 -1.05 -2.03
C PHE A 91 -22.38 0.35 -2.44
N LEU A 92 -23.24 1.35 -2.23
CA LEU A 92 -22.94 2.75 -2.57
C LEU A 92 -21.83 3.31 -1.66
N LEU A 93 -21.83 2.94 -0.37
CA LEU A 93 -20.75 3.30 0.55
C LEU A 93 -19.39 2.76 0.07
N ILE A 94 -19.32 1.50 -0.30
CA ILE A 94 -18.09 0.89 -0.84
C ILE A 94 -17.64 1.62 -2.11
N LEU A 95 -18.56 1.91 -3.03
CA LEU A 95 -18.25 2.66 -4.25
C LEU A 95 -17.69 4.06 -3.95
N LEU A 96 -18.27 4.78 -3.01
CA LEU A 96 -17.78 6.09 -2.59
C LEU A 96 -16.40 6.01 -1.94
N ILE A 97 -16.14 4.98 -1.13
CA ILE A 97 -14.83 4.73 -0.52
C ILE A 97 -13.79 4.41 -1.61
N ILE A 98 -14.14 3.63 -2.63
CA ILE A 98 -13.24 3.34 -3.76
C ILE A 98 -12.88 4.63 -4.50
N ILE A 99 -13.88 5.44 -4.85
CA ILE A 99 -13.66 6.71 -5.55
C ILE A 99 -12.77 7.64 -4.70
N ALA A 100 -13.15 7.89 -3.45
CA ALA A 100 -12.35 8.72 -2.54
C ALA A 100 -10.94 8.15 -2.34
N GLY A 101 -10.82 6.84 -2.19
CA GLY A 101 -9.57 6.15 -1.99
C GLY A 101 -8.61 6.21 -3.18
N ILE A 102 -9.12 6.17 -4.40
CA ILE A 102 -8.32 6.39 -5.60
C ILE A 102 -7.76 7.81 -5.59
N PHE A 103 -8.58 8.83 -5.29
CA PHE A 103 -8.12 10.21 -5.24
C PHE A 103 -7.10 10.45 -4.12
N VAL A 104 -7.36 9.95 -2.92
CA VAL A 104 -6.45 10.08 -1.76
C VAL A 104 -5.17 9.29 -1.99
N GLY A 105 -5.26 8.12 -2.62
CA GLY A 105 -4.12 7.25 -2.89
C GLY A 105 -3.25 7.68 -4.07
N MET A 106 -3.68 8.67 -4.87
CA MET A 106 -2.91 9.12 -6.04
C MET A 106 -1.52 9.63 -5.64
N GLY A 107 -0.49 9.06 -6.22
CA GLY A 107 0.91 9.47 -6.00
C GLY A 107 1.51 9.01 -4.68
N MET A 108 0.79 8.23 -3.88
CA MET A 108 1.31 7.62 -2.66
C MET A 108 1.57 6.12 -2.83
N PRO A 109 2.67 5.59 -2.27
CA PRO A 109 2.84 4.14 -2.13
C PRO A 109 1.70 3.51 -1.32
N THR A 110 1.49 2.19 -1.48
CA THR A 110 0.36 1.47 -0.87
C THR A 110 0.23 1.66 0.65
N THR A 111 1.34 1.57 1.39
CA THR A 111 1.31 1.68 2.86
C THR A 111 0.82 3.04 3.35
N PRO A 112 1.39 4.18 2.90
CA PRO A 112 0.86 5.52 3.20
C PRO A 112 -0.61 5.69 2.82
N SER A 113 -0.97 5.28 1.61
CA SER A 113 -2.35 5.35 1.13
C SER A 113 -3.31 4.59 2.04
N TYR A 114 -2.96 3.35 2.42
CA TYR A 114 -3.76 2.54 3.33
C TYR A 114 -3.95 3.22 4.69
N VAL A 115 -2.89 3.77 5.29
CA VAL A 115 -2.97 4.41 6.62
C VAL A 115 -3.92 5.60 6.61
N VAL A 116 -3.88 6.44 5.57
CA VAL A 116 -4.83 7.56 5.43
C VAL A 116 -6.25 7.05 5.22
N LEU A 117 -6.44 6.06 4.37
CA LEU A 117 -7.76 5.51 4.06
C LEU A 117 -8.40 4.74 5.23
N VAL A 118 -7.60 4.13 6.11
CA VAL A 118 -8.12 3.48 7.33
C VAL A 118 -8.89 4.46 8.19
N ILE A 119 -8.35 5.67 8.36
CA ILE A 119 -8.98 6.70 9.22
C ILE A 119 -10.30 7.19 8.61
N LEU A 120 -10.37 7.27 7.29
CA LEU A 120 -11.52 7.82 6.58
C LEU A 120 -12.59 6.76 6.28
N GLY A 121 -12.17 5.56 5.86
CA GLY A 121 -13.07 4.54 5.33
C GLY A 121 -13.51 3.46 6.31
N VAL A 122 -12.59 2.94 7.12
CA VAL A 122 -12.88 1.80 8.01
C VAL A 122 -14.00 2.10 9.01
N PRO A 123 -14.02 3.25 9.71
CA PRO A 123 -15.10 3.53 10.66
C PRO A 123 -16.47 3.64 9.99
N SER A 124 -16.53 4.11 8.74
CA SER A 124 -17.79 4.17 7.98
C SER A 124 -18.33 2.78 7.68
N LEU A 125 -17.46 1.84 7.32
CA LEU A 125 -17.81 0.44 7.05
C LEU A 125 -18.27 -0.29 8.35
N ILE A 126 -17.56 -0.06 9.46
CA ILE A 126 -17.92 -0.66 10.76
C ILE A 126 -19.29 -0.18 11.21
N ARG A 127 -19.64 1.09 10.98
CA ARG A 127 -20.99 1.62 11.28
C ARG A 127 -22.08 0.96 10.45
N MET A 128 -21.74 0.39 9.30
CA MET A 128 -22.62 -0.40 8.44
C MET A 128 -22.51 -1.90 8.72
N GLU A 129 -22.06 -2.25 9.93
CA GLU A 129 -21.96 -3.63 10.44
C GLU A 129 -20.98 -4.52 9.66
N VAL A 130 -20.07 -3.94 8.86
CA VAL A 130 -19.02 -4.71 8.20
C VAL A 130 -17.98 -5.15 9.24
N PRO A 131 -17.61 -6.44 9.30
CA PRO A 131 -16.59 -6.93 10.21
C PRO A 131 -15.28 -6.18 10.08
N VAL A 132 -14.62 -5.91 11.21
CA VAL A 132 -13.39 -5.06 11.27
C VAL A 132 -12.33 -5.51 10.27
N LEU A 133 -12.05 -6.82 10.23
CA LEU A 133 -11.04 -7.37 9.31
C LEU A 133 -11.42 -7.13 7.85
N THR A 134 -12.69 -7.36 7.50
CA THR A 134 -13.21 -7.14 6.14
C THR A 134 -13.12 -5.67 5.75
N ALA A 135 -13.47 -4.75 6.66
CA ALA A 135 -13.35 -3.31 6.42
C ALA A 135 -11.89 -2.89 6.16
N HIS A 136 -10.95 -3.41 6.94
CA HIS A 136 -9.51 -3.16 6.74
C HIS A 136 -9.00 -3.75 5.42
N LEU A 137 -9.39 -4.98 5.08
CA LEU A 137 -9.00 -5.62 3.82
C LEU A 137 -9.55 -4.87 2.61
N LEU A 138 -10.80 -4.41 2.66
CA LEU A 138 -11.43 -3.61 1.61
C LEU A 138 -10.64 -2.32 1.38
N VAL A 139 -10.36 -1.58 2.44
CA VAL A 139 -9.62 -0.31 2.37
C VAL A 139 -8.17 -0.54 1.91
N PHE A 140 -7.52 -1.61 2.35
CA PHE A 140 -6.20 -2.00 1.84
C PHE A 140 -6.24 -2.30 0.35
N TRP A 141 -7.27 -2.99 -0.11
CA TRP A 141 -7.50 -3.30 -1.52
C TRP A 141 -7.64 -2.04 -2.36
N VAL A 142 -8.39 -1.04 -1.87
CA VAL A 142 -8.52 0.26 -2.52
C VAL A 142 -7.16 0.99 -2.60
N ALA A 143 -6.35 0.91 -1.56
CA ALA A 143 -4.99 1.46 -1.56
C ALA A 143 -4.08 0.79 -2.61
N VAL A 144 -4.26 -0.50 -2.87
CA VAL A 144 -3.55 -1.20 -3.96
C VAL A 144 -4.05 -0.75 -5.33
N GLN A 145 -5.37 -0.59 -5.49
CA GLN A 145 -5.98 -0.13 -6.76
C GLN A 145 -5.44 1.24 -7.19
N SER A 146 -5.22 2.17 -6.26
CA SER A 146 -4.72 3.51 -6.57
C SER A 146 -3.36 3.51 -7.30
N ASN A 147 -2.53 2.48 -7.10
CA ASN A 147 -1.22 2.36 -7.75
C ASN A 147 -1.29 1.97 -9.24
N VAL A 148 -2.41 1.45 -9.70
CA VAL A 148 -2.62 1.07 -11.11
C VAL A 148 -3.68 1.92 -11.79
N THR A 149 -4.32 2.85 -11.05
CA THR A 149 -5.41 3.69 -11.56
C THR A 149 -4.89 5.06 -11.98
N PRO A 150 -5.09 5.51 -13.23
CA PRO A 150 -4.83 6.90 -13.61
C PRO A 150 -5.61 7.88 -12.74
N PRO A 151 -5.13 9.13 -12.53
CA PRO A 151 -4.08 9.81 -13.28
C PRO A 151 -2.65 9.56 -12.82
N VAL A 152 -2.41 9.06 -11.61
CA VAL A 152 -1.06 8.85 -11.06
C VAL A 152 -0.88 7.39 -10.65
N ALA A 153 -0.81 6.51 -11.64
CA ALA A 153 -0.63 5.07 -11.48
C ALA A 153 0.86 4.74 -11.28
N LEU A 154 1.39 4.85 -10.05
CA LEU A 154 2.83 4.72 -9.77
C LEU A 154 3.45 3.43 -10.31
N ALA A 155 2.78 2.29 -10.15
CA ALA A 155 3.28 1.01 -10.65
C ALA A 155 3.33 0.97 -12.17
N ALA A 156 2.29 1.49 -12.84
CA ALA A 156 2.24 1.56 -14.30
C ALA A 156 3.28 2.55 -14.86
N TRP A 157 3.53 3.66 -14.17
CA TRP A 157 4.56 4.63 -14.57
C TRP A 157 5.97 4.08 -14.42
N ALA A 158 6.23 3.33 -13.34
CA ALA A 158 7.50 2.62 -13.19
C ALA A 158 7.71 1.60 -14.32
N ALA A 159 6.69 0.85 -14.68
CA ALA A 159 6.73 -0.07 -15.82
C ALA A 159 6.93 0.67 -17.15
N ALA A 160 6.28 1.82 -17.36
CA ALA A 160 6.45 2.65 -18.54
C ALA A 160 7.88 3.16 -18.69
N ALA A 161 8.52 3.56 -17.59
CA ALA A 161 9.91 3.99 -17.59
C ALA A 161 10.86 2.87 -18.04
N ILE A 162 10.64 1.64 -17.58
CA ILE A 162 11.44 0.46 -17.98
C ILE A 162 11.18 0.12 -19.46
N ALA A 163 9.92 0.14 -19.88
CA ALA A 163 9.52 -0.19 -21.25
C ALA A 163 9.77 0.95 -22.25
N LYS A 164 10.22 2.13 -21.77
CA LYS A 164 10.37 3.35 -22.58
C LYS A 164 9.10 3.72 -23.35
N SER A 165 7.94 3.51 -22.73
CA SER A 165 6.60 3.76 -23.27
C SER A 165 5.96 5.02 -22.65
N ASP A 166 4.87 5.48 -23.26
CA ASP A 166 4.10 6.61 -22.73
C ASP A 166 3.43 6.24 -21.39
N PRO A 167 3.66 6.99 -20.28
CA PRO A 167 3.10 6.67 -18.97
C PRO A 167 1.57 6.67 -18.94
N TRP A 168 0.92 7.59 -19.67
CA TRP A 168 -0.54 7.67 -19.74
C TRP A 168 -1.15 6.43 -20.40
N LYS A 169 -0.62 6.08 -21.60
CA LYS A 169 -1.09 4.89 -22.33
C LYS A 169 -0.86 3.63 -21.51
N THR A 170 0.30 3.53 -20.85
CA THR A 170 0.62 2.41 -19.98
C THR A 170 -0.30 2.34 -18.77
N GLY A 171 -0.64 3.47 -18.15
CA GLY A 171 -1.60 3.54 -17.05
C GLY A 171 -3.00 3.04 -17.43
N TRP A 172 -3.52 3.50 -18.57
CA TRP A 172 -4.82 3.02 -19.08
C TRP A 172 -4.80 1.54 -19.47
N ALA A 173 -3.68 1.07 -20.03
CA ALA A 173 -3.51 -0.37 -20.33
C ALA A 173 -3.47 -1.20 -19.05
N ALA A 174 -2.73 -0.75 -18.01
CA ALA A 174 -2.67 -1.39 -16.71
C ALA A 174 -4.05 -1.47 -16.05
N MET A 175 -4.83 -0.38 -16.07
CA MET A 175 -6.19 -0.34 -15.55
C MET A 175 -7.11 -1.33 -16.25
N LYS A 176 -7.01 -1.44 -17.59
CA LYS A 176 -7.79 -2.42 -18.37
C LYS A 176 -7.42 -3.86 -18.02
N LEU A 177 -6.12 -4.16 -17.92
CA LEU A 177 -5.63 -5.49 -17.54
C LEU A 177 -6.03 -5.86 -16.12
N ALA A 178 -6.00 -4.90 -15.22
CA ALA A 178 -6.35 -5.04 -13.82
C ALA A 178 -7.86 -4.83 -13.53
N SER A 179 -8.73 -4.87 -14.55
CA SER A 179 -10.17 -4.54 -14.40
C SER A 179 -10.88 -5.34 -13.31
N TRP A 180 -10.52 -6.61 -13.11
CA TRP A 180 -11.07 -7.46 -12.06
C TRP A 180 -10.80 -6.94 -10.63
N ILE A 181 -9.75 -6.16 -10.45
CA ILE A 181 -9.39 -5.60 -9.14
C ILE A 181 -10.47 -4.65 -8.61
N TYR A 182 -11.24 -4.02 -9.50
CA TYR A 182 -12.31 -3.08 -9.14
C TYR A 182 -13.62 -3.79 -8.77
N LEU A 183 -13.79 -5.04 -9.18
CA LEU A 183 -14.98 -5.84 -8.86
C LEU A 183 -14.85 -6.60 -7.55
N MET A 184 -13.62 -6.85 -7.10
CA MET A 184 -13.35 -7.68 -5.93
C MET A 184 -13.91 -7.15 -4.60
N PRO A 185 -14.05 -5.82 -4.36
CA PRO A 185 -14.64 -5.29 -3.13
C PRO A 185 -16.15 -5.54 -2.97
N PHE A 186 -16.84 -5.97 -4.00
CA PHE A 186 -18.28 -6.22 -4.04
C PHE A 186 -18.58 -7.72 -4.01
#